data_9234587dce97282d279c53d5f2ff2680
#
_entry.id   9234587dce97282d279c53d5f2ff2680
#
_cell.length_a   1.000
_cell.length_b   1.000
_cell.length_c   1.000
_cell.angle_alpha   90.00
_cell.angle_beta   90.00
_cell.angle_gamma   90.00
#
_symmetry.space_group_name_H-M   'P 1'
#
loop_
_entity.id
_entity.type
_entity.pdbx_description
1 polymer ?
#
loop_
_entity_poly.entity_id
_entity_poly.type
_entity_poly.pdbx_seq_one_letter_code
_entity_poly.pdbx_strand_id
1 'polypeptide(L)'
;MDDYALICAAKSMKTLRAIKVLLSENIGADGLSLARHLLENYFHITYAISRPEMLKHLTDAQIGLKLGTHDFARTANGRIDSRRILRKEDGEEYIGHISYYKMAESSSHLEDLELFDYLYSFLSEYTHPSVSGFRLG
;
A
#
# COMPACT_ATOMS: atom_id res chain seq x y z
N MET A 1 4.63 -0.60 17.07
CA MET A 1 3.59 -1.21 16.22
C MET A 1 2.28 -0.42 16.28
N ASP A 2 1.86 -0.01 17.45
CA ASP A 2 0.62 0.76 17.66
C ASP A 2 0.63 2.10 16.91
N ASP A 3 1.78 2.79 16.85
CA ASP A 3 1.92 4.07 16.15
C ASP A 3 1.66 3.96 14.64
N TYR A 4 2.10 2.87 13.99
CA TYR A 4 1.86 2.66 12.56
C TYR A 4 0.38 2.44 12.26
N ALA A 5 -0.27 1.59 13.05
CA ALA A 5 -1.71 1.35 12.91
C ALA A 5 -2.52 2.64 13.18
N LEU A 6 -2.11 3.44 14.17
CA LEU A 6 -2.69 4.74 14.45
C LEU A 6 -2.53 5.72 13.29
N ILE A 7 -1.36 5.79 12.67
CA ILE A 7 -1.11 6.63 11.48
C ILE A 7 -2.02 6.19 10.32
N CYS A 8 -2.12 4.89 10.05
CA CYS A 8 -3.01 4.37 9.02
C CYS A 8 -4.48 4.67 9.32
N ALA A 9 -4.92 4.52 10.56
CA ALA A 9 -6.28 4.85 10.99
C ALA A 9 -6.57 6.35 10.84
N ALA A 10 -5.66 7.22 11.26
CA ALA A 10 -5.79 8.67 11.11
C ALA A 10 -5.87 9.10 9.63
N LYS A 11 -5.06 8.50 8.76
CA LYS A 11 -5.15 8.68 7.30
C LYS A 11 -6.51 8.24 6.77
N SER A 12 -6.98 7.06 7.19
CA SER A 12 -8.28 6.53 6.77
C SER A 12 -9.43 7.46 7.15
N MET A 13 -9.42 8.02 8.35
CA MET A 13 -10.43 8.99 8.79
C MET A 13 -10.43 10.27 7.94
N LYS A 14 -9.25 10.79 7.57
CA LYS A 14 -9.14 11.94 6.66
C LYS A 14 -9.68 11.61 5.28
N THR A 15 -9.34 10.45 4.76
CA THR A 15 -9.81 9.97 3.45
C THR A 15 -11.34 9.79 3.44
N LEU A 16 -11.93 9.22 4.49
CA LEU A 16 -13.38 9.11 4.62
C LEU A 16 -14.09 10.47 4.62
N ARG A 17 -13.52 11.46 5.31
CA ARG A 17 -14.06 12.83 5.28
C ARG A 17 -14.00 13.43 3.87
N ALA A 18 -12.89 13.24 3.15
CA ALA A 18 -12.75 13.70 1.78
C ALA A 18 -13.77 13.03 0.84
N ILE A 19 -13.97 11.71 0.96
CA ILE A 19 -15.00 10.98 0.19
C ILE A 19 -16.38 11.56 0.47
N LYS A 20 -16.71 11.82 1.73
CA LYS A 20 -18.02 12.42 2.11
C LYS A 20 -18.23 13.77 1.43
N VAL A 21 -17.21 14.62 1.40
CA VAL A 21 -17.29 15.93 0.73
C VAL A 21 -17.49 15.76 -0.77
N LEU A 22 -16.69 14.90 -1.43
CA LEU A 22 -16.81 14.65 -2.86
C LEU A 22 -18.19 14.11 -3.24
N LEU A 23 -18.75 13.22 -2.43
CA LEU A 23 -20.12 12.73 -2.66
C LEU A 23 -21.17 13.84 -2.52
N SER A 24 -21.01 14.75 -1.54
CA SER A 24 -21.95 15.88 -1.38
C SER A 24 -21.89 16.88 -2.52
N GLU A 25 -20.75 16.98 -3.22
CA GLU A 25 -20.54 17.84 -4.38
C GLU A 25 -20.81 17.14 -5.72
N ASN A 26 -21.34 15.91 -5.70
CA ASN A 26 -21.59 15.08 -6.89
C ASN A 26 -20.31 14.73 -7.70
N ILE A 27 -19.16 14.67 -7.04
CA ILE A 27 -17.87 14.29 -7.61
C ILE A 27 -17.54 12.84 -7.19
N GLY A 28 -18.46 11.91 -7.48
CA GLY A 28 -18.36 10.54 -6.99
C GLY A 28 -17.22 9.73 -7.61
N ALA A 29 -16.86 10.00 -8.87
CA ALA A 29 -15.77 9.31 -9.56
C ALA A 29 -14.42 9.49 -8.85
N ASP A 30 -14.11 10.70 -8.38
CA ASP A 30 -12.89 10.97 -7.61
C ASP A 30 -12.92 10.29 -6.24
N GLY A 31 -14.13 10.11 -5.67
CA GLY A 31 -14.34 9.35 -4.45
C GLY A 31 -13.91 7.89 -4.56
N LEU A 32 -14.05 7.26 -5.74
CA LEU A 32 -13.60 5.88 -5.98
C LEU A 32 -12.07 5.74 -5.86
N SER A 33 -11.32 6.74 -6.34
CA SER A 33 -9.86 6.75 -6.18
C SER A 33 -9.45 6.83 -4.71
N LEU A 34 -10.18 7.61 -3.91
CA LEU A 34 -9.96 7.69 -2.46
C LEU A 34 -10.40 6.40 -1.73
N ALA A 35 -11.45 5.74 -2.19
CA ALA A 35 -11.88 4.45 -1.64
C ALA A 35 -10.79 3.38 -1.81
N ARG A 36 -10.07 3.38 -2.93
CA ARG A 36 -8.90 2.52 -3.11
C ARG A 36 -7.84 2.77 -2.02
N HIS A 37 -7.53 4.01 -1.68
CA HIS A 37 -6.58 4.33 -0.62
C HIS A 37 -7.05 3.85 0.77
N LEU A 38 -8.35 3.84 1.04
CA LEU A 38 -8.89 3.23 2.26
C LEU A 38 -8.60 1.73 2.32
N LEU A 39 -8.82 1.04 1.20
CA LEU A 39 -8.56 -0.39 1.12
C LEU A 39 -7.06 -0.70 1.23
N GLU A 40 -6.20 0.11 0.62
CA GLU A 40 -4.74 0.01 0.79
C GLU A 40 -4.33 0.17 2.26
N ASN A 41 -4.87 1.17 2.97
CA ASN A 41 -4.61 1.35 4.40
C ASN A 41 -5.13 0.17 5.24
N TYR A 42 -6.28 -0.40 4.88
CA TYR A 42 -6.81 -1.60 5.54
C TYR A 42 -5.84 -2.78 5.40
N PHE A 43 -5.33 -3.07 4.20
CA PHE A 43 -4.35 -4.14 3.99
C PHE A 43 -3.05 -3.89 4.76
N HIS A 44 -2.61 -2.64 4.86
CA HIS A 44 -1.45 -2.30 5.70
C HIS A 44 -1.70 -2.59 7.18
N ILE A 45 -2.86 -2.23 7.70
CA ILE A 45 -3.21 -2.47 9.12
C ILE A 45 -3.29 -3.97 9.41
N THR A 46 -4.02 -4.72 8.60
CA THR A 46 -4.18 -6.17 8.78
C THR A 46 -2.85 -6.91 8.66
N TYR A 47 -2.01 -6.49 7.69
CA TYR A 47 -0.66 -7.04 7.53
C TYR A 47 0.24 -6.72 8.73
N ALA A 48 0.21 -5.49 9.25
CA ALA A 48 0.97 -5.09 10.43
C ALA A 48 0.60 -5.90 11.68
N ILE A 49 -0.67 -6.23 11.83
CA ILE A 49 -1.18 -7.07 12.92
C ILE A 49 -0.75 -8.53 12.74
N SER A 50 -0.85 -9.05 11.53
CA SER A 50 -0.56 -10.46 11.23
C SER A 50 0.95 -10.77 11.14
N ARG A 51 1.78 -9.78 10.77
CA ARG A 51 3.21 -9.91 10.51
C ARG A 51 4.02 -8.74 11.10
N PRO A 52 3.98 -8.53 12.42
CA PRO A 52 4.64 -7.38 13.04
C PRO A 52 6.16 -7.35 12.82
N GLU A 53 6.81 -8.51 12.73
CA GLU A 53 8.23 -8.64 12.43
C GLU A 53 8.59 -8.14 11.04
N MET A 54 7.74 -8.40 10.05
CA MET A 54 7.94 -7.96 8.66
C MET A 54 7.74 -6.46 8.52
N LEU A 55 6.80 -5.87 9.26
CA LEU A 55 6.61 -4.43 9.28
C LEU A 55 7.86 -3.72 9.84
N LYS A 56 8.43 -4.24 10.93
CA LYS A 56 9.68 -3.70 11.49
C LYS A 56 10.80 -3.75 10.46
N HIS A 57 10.97 -4.89 9.81
CA HIS A 57 11.98 -5.10 8.77
C HIS A 57 11.83 -4.10 7.61
N LEU A 58 10.61 -3.89 7.12
CA LEU A 58 10.32 -2.87 6.09
C LEU A 58 10.62 -1.45 6.57
N THR A 59 10.25 -1.14 7.81
CA THR A 59 10.46 0.20 8.38
C THR A 59 11.94 0.49 8.53
N ASP A 60 12.72 -0.45 9.05
CA ASP A 60 14.17 -0.33 9.22
C ASP A 60 14.86 -0.10 7.86
N ALA A 61 14.45 -0.85 6.83
CA ALA A 61 14.97 -0.69 5.48
C ALA A 61 14.63 0.68 4.88
N GLN A 62 13.41 1.19 5.05
CA GLN A 62 12.99 2.51 4.56
C GLN A 62 13.71 3.65 5.30
N ILE A 63 13.91 3.52 6.60
CA ILE A 63 14.70 4.49 7.38
C ILE A 63 16.15 4.46 6.88
N GLY A 64 16.72 3.28 6.68
CA GLY A 64 18.09 3.11 6.18
C GLY A 64 18.30 3.75 4.81
N LEU A 65 17.34 3.67 3.89
CA LEU A 65 17.39 4.39 2.60
C LEU A 65 17.42 5.90 2.80
N LYS A 66 16.60 6.44 3.71
CA LYS A 66 16.58 7.89 4.00
C LYS A 66 17.85 8.39 4.66
N LEU A 67 18.46 7.57 5.50
CA LEU A 67 19.72 7.88 6.18
C LEU A 67 20.96 7.60 5.30
N GLY A 68 20.78 6.99 4.13
CA GLY A 68 21.87 6.65 3.22
C GLY A 68 22.71 5.43 3.64
N THR A 69 22.28 4.66 4.65
CA THR A 69 22.93 3.42 5.10
C THR A 69 22.54 2.20 4.27
N HIS A 70 21.47 2.32 3.48
CA HIS A 70 20.96 1.30 2.58
C HIS A 70 20.83 1.83 1.16
N ASP A 71 20.80 0.92 0.19
CA ASP A 71 20.54 1.20 -1.22
C ASP A 71 19.59 0.15 -1.81
N PHE A 72 18.88 0.52 -2.88
CA PHE A 72 18.16 -0.47 -3.66
C PHE A 72 19.13 -1.43 -4.36
N ALA A 73 18.78 -2.71 -4.38
CA ALA A 73 19.49 -3.69 -5.17
C ALA A 73 19.45 -3.34 -6.67
N ARG A 74 20.36 -3.91 -7.43
CA ARG A 74 20.40 -3.79 -8.88
C ARG A 74 20.11 -5.14 -9.52
N THR A 75 19.39 -5.11 -10.65
CA THR A 75 19.25 -6.27 -11.53
C THR A 75 20.56 -6.56 -12.26
N ALA A 76 20.66 -7.73 -12.90
CA ALA A 76 21.81 -8.08 -13.74
C ALA A 76 22.11 -7.03 -14.83
N ASN A 77 21.09 -6.30 -15.30
CA ASN A 77 21.21 -5.24 -16.30
C ASN A 77 21.47 -3.85 -15.67
N GLY A 78 21.80 -3.77 -14.38
CA GLY A 78 22.11 -2.52 -13.68
C GLY A 78 20.91 -1.65 -13.31
N ARG A 79 19.68 -2.08 -13.62
CA ARG A 79 18.44 -1.34 -13.24
C ARG A 79 18.16 -1.47 -11.75
N ILE A 80 17.52 -0.45 -11.17
CA ILE A 80 17.06 -0.48 -9.78
C ILE A 80 16.00 -1.58 -9.62
N ASP A 81 16.18 -2.46 -8.64
CA ASP A 81 15.18 -3.41 -8.16
C ASP A 81 14.60 -2.90 -6.82
N SER A 82 13.51 -2.16 -6.89
CA SER A 82 12.87 -1.56 -5.71
C SER A 82 12.26 -2.58 -4.73
N ARG A 83 12.17 -3.85 -5.12
CA ARG A 83 11.67 -4.92 -4.25
C ARG A 83 12.70 -5.40 -3.24
N ARG A 84 13.98 -5.06 -3.45
CA ARG A 84 15.11 -5.49 -2.64
C ARG A 84 15.95 -4.29 -2.23
N ILE A 85 16.27 -4.23 -0.95
CA ILE A 85 17.13 -3.19 -0.35
C ILE A 85 18.32 -3.90 0.30
N LEU A 86 19.50 -3.34 0.12
CA LEU A 86 20.75 -3.86 0.66
C LEU A 86 21.33 -2.89 1.67
N ARG A 87 21.73 -3.37 2.83
CA ARG A 87 22.53 -2.59 3.78
C ARG A 87 23.96 -2.48 3.24
N LYS A 88 24.51 -1.27 3.20
CA LYS A 88 25.83 -1.00 2.62
C LYS A 88 26.97 -1.62 3.40
N GLU A 89 26.82 -1.77 4.70
CA GLU A 89 27.88 -2.23 5.60
C GLU A 89 28.25 -3.70 5.36
N ASP A 90 27.27 -4.56 5.22
CA ASP A 90 27.44 -6.02 5.17
C ASP A 90 26.70 -6.69 4.00
N GLY A 91 25.93 -5.93 3.24
CA GLY A 91 25.13 -6.47 2.12
C GLY A 91 23.88 -7.23 2.55
N GLU A 92 23.47 -7.13 3.84
CA GLU A 92 22.23 -7.75 4.30
C GLU A 92 21.05 -7.28 3.46
N GLU A 93 20.23 -8.25 3.04
CA GLU A 93 19.11 -7.99 2.14
C GLU A 93 17.81 -7.81 2.92
N TYR A 94 17.07 -6.76 2.57
CA TYR A 94 15.76 -6.43 3.09
C TYR A 94 14.72 -6.41 1.97
N ILE A 95 13.47 -6.73 2.32
CA ILE A 95 12.35 -6.58 1.41
C ILE A 95 12.03 -5.09 1.28
N GLY A 96 12.07 -4.56 0.04
CA GLY A 96 11.80 -3.15 -0.23
C GLY A 96 10.32 -2.82 -0.40
N HIS A 97 9.52 -3.79 -0.83
CA HIS A 97 8.10 -3.61 -1.10
C HIS A 97 7.33 -4.92 -0.95
N ILE A 98 6.16 -4.84 -0.35
CA ILE A 98 5.19 -5.94 -0.29
C ILE A 98 3.95 -5.51 -1.07
N SER A 99 3.49 -6.33 -2.00
CA SER A 99 2.28 -6.06 -2.78
C SER A 99 1.02 -6.18 -1.91
N TYR A 100 -0.02 -5.43 -2.26
CA TYR A 100 -1.32 -5.52 -1.58
C TYR A 100 -1.94 -6.91 -1.69
N TYR A 101 -1.71 -7.61 -2.81
CA TYR A 101 -2.08 -9.02 -2.96
C TYR A 101 -1.45 -9.88 -1.84
N LYS A 102 -0.14 -9.73 -1.63
CA LYS A 102 0.57 -10.50 -0.59
C LYS A 102 0.12 -10.13 0.82
N MET A 103 -0.23 -8.87 1.05
CA MET A 103 -0.82 -8.43 2.31
C MET A 103 -2.19 -9.10 2.54
N ALA A 104 -3.05 -9.11 1.53
CA ALA A 104 -4.37 -9.74 1.58
C ALA A 104 -4.26 -11.27 1.77
N GLU A 105 -3.37 -11.92 1.01
CA GLU A 105 -3.10 -13.37 1.13
C GLU A 105 -2.61 -13.77 2.53
N SER A 106 -1.86 -12.89 3.19
CA SER A 106 -1.27 -13.13 4.52
C SER A 106 -2.23 -12.79 5.66
N SER A 107 -3.40 -12.24 5.37
CA SER A 107 -4.39 -11.87 6.38
C SER A 107 -4.99 -13.10 7.06
N SER A 108 -5.38 -12.93 8.32
CA SER A 108 -6.18 -13.92 9.06
C SER A 108 -7.67 -13.93 8.65
N HIS A 109 -8.10 -12.95 7.86
CA HIS A 109 -9.46 -12.85 7.34
C HIS A 109 -9.53 -13.44 5.94
N LEU A 110 -10.29 -14.53 5.77
CA LEU A 110 -10.38 -15.25 4.49
C LEU A 110 -10.97 -14.39 3.36
N GLU A 111 -11.85 -13.45 3.72
CA GLU A 111 -12.50 -12.53 2.77
C GLU A 111 -11.55 -11.46 2.21
N ASP A 112 -10.39 -11.24 2.81
CA ASP A 112 -9.46 -10.18 2.37
C ASP A 112 -8.88 -10.45 0.98
N LEU A 113 -8.69 -11.70 0.62
CA LEU A 113 -8.25 -12.06 -0.72
C LEU A 113 -9.34 -11.78 -1.76
N GLU A 114 -10.61 -12.06 -1.43
CA GLU A 114 -11.75 -11.71 -2.28
C GLU A 114 -11.92 -10.20 -2.39
N LEU A 115 -11.72 -9.44 -1.30
CA LEU A 115 -11.71 -7.97 -1.32
C LEU A 115 -10.64 -7.44 -2.28
N PHE A 116 -9.45 -8.05 -2.28
CA PHE A 116 -8.40 -7.67 -3.22
C PHE A 116 -8.81 -8.00 -4.66
N ASP A 117 -9.24 -9.23 -4.93
CA ASP A 117 -9.52 -9.69 -6.29
C ASP A 117 -10.68 -8.94 -6.95
N TYR A 118 -11.74 -8.63 -6.19
CA TYR A 118 -12.92 -7.97 -6.74
C TYR A 118 -12.92 -6.46 -6.52
N LEU A 119 -12.86 -6.00 -5.26
CA LEU A 119 -13.04 -4.59 -4.95
C LEU A 119 -11.80 -3.76 -5.29
N TYR A 120 -10.61 -4.21 -4.90
CA TYR A 120 -9.38 -3.49 -5.20
C TYR A 120 -9.10 -3.42 -6.70
N SER A 121 -9.32 -4.50 -7.43
CA SER A 121 -9.16 -4.54 -8.88
C SER A 121 -10.16 -3.59 -9.57
N PHE A 122 -11.43 -3.62 -9.15
CA PHE A 122 -12.45 -2.69 -9.63
C PHE A 122 -12.05 -1.22 -9.39
N LEU A 123 -11.67 -0.87 -8.17
CA LEU A 123 -11.27 0.51 -7.84
C LEU A 123 -10.00 0.94 -8.60
N SER A 124 -9.09 0.01 -8.89
CA SER A 124 -7.87 0.30 -9.63
C SER A 124 -8.13 0.67 -11.08
N GLU A 125 -9.18 0.11 -11.71
CA GLU A 125 -9.58 0.48 -13.07
C GLU A 125 -9.97 1.95 -13.20
N TYR A 126 -10.54 2.55 -12.15
CA TYR A 126 -10.97 3.96 -12.15
C TYR A 126 -9.86 4.95 -11.80
N THR A 127 -8.73 4.49 -11.29
CA THR A 127 -7.59 5.36 -10.95
C THR A 127 -6.62 5.53 -12.11
N HIS A 128 -6.71 4.68 -13.13
CA HIS A 128 -5.90 4.79 -14.33
C HIS A 128 -6.75 5.34 -15.49
N PRO A 129 -6.17 6.19 -16.37
CA PRO A 129 -6.86 6.61 -17.58
C PRO A 129 -7.11 5.39 -18.46
N SER A 130 -8.27 4.79 -18.33
CA SER A 130 -8.73 3.64 -19.08
C SER A 130 -10.09 3.96 -19.71
N VAL A 131 -10.48 3.21 -20.73
CA VAL A 131 -11.78 3.37 -21.43
C VAL A 131 -12.97 3.23 -20.45
N SER A 132 -12.81 2.45 -19.39
CA SER A 132 -13.82 2.29 -18.33
C SER A 132 -14.02 3.57 -17.49
N GLY A 133 -12.97 4.37 -17.28
CA GLY A 133 -13.05 5.63 -16.56
C GLY A 133 -13.86 6.71 -17.27
N PHE A 134 -14.00 6.63 -18.61
CA PHE A 134 -14.79 7.58 -19.38
C PHE A 134 -16.32 7.33 -19.36
N ARG A 135 -16.77 6.19 -18.85
CA ARG A 135 -18.20 5.82 -18.83
C ARG A 135 -18.99 6.30 -17.62
N LEU A 136 -18.34 6.86 -16.61
CA LEU A 136 -18.94 7.32 -15.35
C LEU A 136 -18.84 8.84 -15.13
N GLY A 137 -18.40 9.57 -16.13
CA GLY A 137 -18.41 11.05 -16.11
C GLY A 137 -19.77 11.63 -16.43
#